data_8eb3bd4606ceddd2462cb6deda53373e
#
_entry.id   8eb3bd4606ceddd2462cb6deda53373e
#
_cell.length_a   1.000
_cell.length_b   1.000
_cell.length_c   1.000
_cell.angle_alpha   90.00
_cell.angle_beta   90.00
_cell.angle_gamma   90.00
#
_symmetry.space_group_name_H-M   'P 1'
#
loop_
_entity.id
_entity.type
_entity.pdbx_description
1 polymer ?
#
loop_
_entity_poly.entity_id
_entity_poly.type
_entity_poly.pdbx_seq_one_letter_code
_entity_poly.pdbx_strand_id
1 'polypeptide(L)'
;MAAPYAVFLLVFAAYPIVFALVLVFLRWDLVTAPSFAGFDNVRLLASDGRFWRAVANTFVFLSIHVPLQIVSALALALALNRKLVLRGFWRAAFFLPVVISGAVVAILWSNLYATDVGLINKLLVLIGLAPVPWLTDPNTAMPAIAVMVTWKNVGFYVIIYLAGLQYIPRSCQEAIEIEGASAWQRFRYLTLPSLLPQTILVVTLSTINGFQLFIEPYIMTGGGPLRRTYSVVLYLYNNAFAYQKMGYAATIGVALALIIGAVVLTQRRVIGKAEAL
;
A
#
# COMPACT_ATOMS: atom_id res chain seq x y z
N MET A 1 28.09 23.31 -1.94
CA MET A 1 27.45 22.24 -2.79
C MET A 1 25.99 21.92 -2.39
N ALA A 2 25.46 22.38 -1.25
CA ALA A 2 24.07 22.14 -0.82
C ALA A 2 23.00 23.03 -1.49
N ALA A 3 23.39 24.18 -2.06
CA ALA A 3 22.44 25.17 -2.59
C ALA A 3 21.50 24.63 -3.71
N PRO A 4 21.97 23.89 -4.75
CA PRO A 4 21.08 23.35 -5.77
C PRO A 4 20.04 22.38 -5.20
N TYR A 5 20.44 21.56 -4.23
CA TYR A 5 19.55 20.62 -3.55
C TYR A 5 18.51 21.35 -2.69
N ALA A 6 18.93 22.39 -1.95
CA ALA A 6 18.00 23.21 -1.16
C ALA A 6 16.97 23.91 -2.04
N VAL A 7 17.38 24.49 -3.18
CA VAL A 7 16.47 25.12 -4.15
C VAL A 7 15.49 24.08 -4.70
N PHE A 8 15.96 22.88 -5.07
CA PHE A 8 15.09 21.79 -5.53
C PHE A 8 14.03 21.42 -4.47
N LEU A 9 14.43 21.24 -3.22
CA LEU A 9 13.49 20.94 -2.14
C LEU A 9 12.48 22.07 -1.90
N LEU A 10 12.92 23.34 -1.95
CA LEU A 10 12.03 24.48 -1.76
C LEU A 10 10.98 24.56 -2.87
N VAL A 11 11.38 24.38 -4.13
CA VAL A 11 10.47 24.52 -5.29
C VAL A 11 9.56 23.31 -5.44
N PHE A 12 10.09 22.09 -5.32
CA PHE A 12 9.35 20.87 -5.68
C PHE A 12 8.75 20.13 -4.49
N ALA A 13 9.11 20.45 -3.25
CA ALA A 13 8.51 19.88 -2.06
C ALA A 13 7.84 20.92 -1.18
N ALA A 14 8.57 21.92 -0.70
CA ALA A 14 8.04 22.88 0.27
C ALA A 14 6.92 23.76 -0.33
N TYR A 15 7.13 24.32 -1.53
CA TYR A 15 6.14 25.17 -2.18
C TYR A 15 4.79 24.44 -2.41
N PRO A 16 4.72 23.23 -3.03
CA PRO A 16 3.44 22.52 -3.19
C PRO A 16 2.76 22.19 -1.87
N ILE A 17 3.52 21.84 -0.83
CA ILE A 17 2.95 21.55 0.49
C ILE A 17 2.32 22.82 1.10
N VAL A 18 3.06 23.93 1.09
CA VAL A 18 2.54 25.21 1.60
C VAL A 18 1.34 25.65 0.78
N PHE A 19 1.40 25.53 -0.54
CA PHE A 19 0.28 25.87 -1.41
C PHE A 19 -0.97 25.01 -1.11
N ALA A 20 -0.80 23.69 -0.91
CA ALA A 20 -1.90 22.82 -0.52
C ALA A 20 -2.50 23.22 0.84
N LEU A 21 -1.66 23.64 1.82
CA LEU A 21 -2.14 24.16 3.11
C LEU A 21 -2.93 25.46 2.97
N VAL A 22 -2.52 26.36 2.09
CA VAL A 22 -3.25 27.60 1.78
C VAL A 22 -4.59 27.30 1.14
N LEU A 23 -4.63 26.32 0.20
CA LEU A 23 -5.87 25.92 -0.47
C LEU A 23 -6.94 25.40 0.50
N VAL A 24 -6.59 24.87 1.64
CA VAL A 24 -7.55 24.43 2.68
C VAL A 24 -8.50 25.56 3.07
N PHE A 25 -8.01 26.81 3.08
CA PHE A 25 -8.76 28.01 3.48
C PHE A 25 -9.43 28.72 2.32
N LEU A 26 -9.36 28.18 1.10
CA LEU A 26 -9.90 28.79 -0.10
C LEU A 26 -11.03 27.96 -0.70
N ARG A 27 -12.04 28.62 -1.31
CA ARG A 27 -12.92 28.04 -2.31
C ARG A 27 -12.34 28.35 -3.69
N TRP A 28 -12.01 27.32 -4.41
CA TRP A 28 -11.43 27.48 -5.75
C TRP A 28 -11.79 26.29 -6.64
N ASP A 29 -12.23 26.59 -7.84
CA ASP A 29 -12.61 25.66 -8.90
C ASP A 29 -11.60 25.59 -10.05
N LEU A 30 -10.44 26.24 -9.90
CA LEU A 30 -9.37 26.41 -10.90
C LEU A 30 -9.74 27.34 -12.08
N VAL A 31 -10.98 27.80 -12.21
CA VAL A 31 -11.48 28.62 -13.33
C VAL A 31 -11.71 30.04 -12.87
N THR A 32 -12.42 30.21 -11.78
CA THR A 32 -12.73 31.53 -11.19
C THR A 32 -11.66 31.97 -10.20
N ALA A 33 -11.69 33.27 -9.83
CA ALA A 33 -10.78 33.76 -8.81
C ALA A 33 -11.05 33.06 -7.47
N PRO A 34 -9.99 32.63 -6.72
CA PRO A 34 -10.16 31.99 -5.43
C PRO A 34 -10.79 32.94 -4.42
N SER A 35 -11.76 32.46 -3.63
CA SER A 35 -12.37 33.21 -2.54
C SER A 35 -11.99 32.61 -1.19
N PHE A 36 -11.85 33.46 -0.17
CA PHE A 36 -11.53 33.01 1.18
C PHE A 36 -12.72 32.27 1.81
N ALA A 37 -12.50 31.04 2.25
CA ALA A 37 -13.49 30.15 2.85
C ALA A 37 -13.31 29.96 4.36
N GLY A 38 -12.22 30.49 4.94
CA GLY A 38 -11.88 30.21 6.33
C GLY A 38 -11.81 28.71 6.63
N PHE A 39 -12.54 28.24 7.64
CA PHE A 39 -12.58 26.83 8.03
C PHE A 39 -13.75 26.03 7.45
N ASP A 40 -14.46 26.55 6.45
CA ASP A 40 -15.64 25.89 5.88
C ASP A 40 -15.31 24.50 5.28
N ASN A 41 -14.18 24.38 4.57
CA ASN A 41 -13.74 23.10 4.03
C ASN A 41 -13.45 22.08 5.13
N VAL A 42 -12.89 22.51 6.26
CA VAL A 42 -12.60 21.61 7.40
C VAL A 42 -13.89 21.19 8.09
N ARG A 43 -14.85 22.11 8.28
CA ARG A 43 -16.17 21.79 8.84
C ARG A 43 -16.94 20.82 7.94
N LEU A 44 -16.89 21.07 6.62
CA LEU A 44 -17.50 20.18 5.63
C LEU A 44 -16.91 18.77 5.72
N LEU A 45 -15.58 18.66 5.77
CA LEU A 45 -14.88 17.38 5.86
C LEU A 45 -15.29 16.60 7.13
N ALA A 46 -15.36 17.29 8.27
CA ALA A 46 -15.71 16.65 9.53
C ALA A 46 -17.10 15.99 9.50
N SER A 47 -18.05 16.60 8.79
CA SER A 47 -19.44 16.11 8.65
C SER A 47 -19.66 15.23 7.40
N ASP A 48 -18.65 15.07 6.54
CA ASP A 48 -18.81 14.35 5.27
C ASP A 48 -18.76 12.82 5.46
N GLY A 49 -19.91 12.19 5.52
CA GLY A 49 -20.04 10.73 5.62
C GLY A 49 -19.44 9.97 4.45
N ARG A 50 -19.24 10.60 3.27
CA ARG A 50 -18.57 9.96 2.11
C ARG A 50 -17.07 9.89 2.33
N PHE A 51 -16.47 10.93 2.87
CA PHE A 51 -15.07 10.94 3.26
C PHE A 51 -14.77 9.85 4.29
N TRP A 52 -15.55 9.79 5.38
CA TRP A 52 -15.36 8.79 6.43
C TRP A 52 -15.57 7.36 5.93
N ARG A 53 -16.49 7.14 4.99
CA ARG A 53 -16.64 5.85 4.33
C ARG A 53 -15.42 5.50 3.46
N ALA A 54 -14.86 6.46 2.73
CA ALA A 54 -13.63 6.24 1.96
C ALA A 54 -12.43 5.92 2.87
N VAL A 55 -12.33 6.59 4.03
CA VAL A 55 -11.34 6.27 5.06
C VAL A 55 -11.53 4.82 5.55
N ALA A 56 -12.74 4.43 5.91
CA ALA A 56 -13.04 3.07 6.36
C ALA A 56 -12.68 2.01 5.29
N ASN A 57 -13.03 2.25 4.02
CA ASN A 57 -12.66 1.36 2.92
C ASN A 57 -11.14 1.22 2.77
N THR A 58 -10.40 2.32 2.91
CA THR A 58 -8.93 2.29 2.85
C THR A 58 -8.35 1.49 4.02
N PHE A 59 -8.94 1.59 5.22
CA PHE A 59 -8.55 0.73 6.34
C PHE A 59 -8.88 -0.74 6.11
N VAL A 60 -10.02 -1.07 5.50
CA VAL A 60 -10.35 -2.45 5.09
C VAL A 60 -9.30 -2.98 4.12
N PHE A 61 -8.92 -2.19 3.11
CA PHE A 61 -7.82 -2.54 2.21
C PHE A 61 -6.52 -2.82 2.97
N LEU A 62 -6.10 -1.91 3.84
CA LEU A 62 -4.85 -2.02 4.61
C LEU A 62 -4.85 -3.25 5.52
N SER A 63 -5.98 -3.58 6.14
CA SER A 63 -6.11 -4.74 7.03
C SER A 63 -5.92 -6.08 6.30
N ILE A 64 -6.14 -6.12 5.00
CA ILE A 64 -5.90 -7.29 4.14
C ILE A 64 -4.50 -7.21 3.52
N HIS A 65 -4.18 -6.08 2.89
CA HIS A 65 -2.97 -5.89 2.12
C HIS A 65 -1.69 -5.96 2.97
N VAL A 66 -1.63 -5.24 4.10
CA VAL A 66 -0.40 -5.16 4.90
C VAL A 66 0.03 -6.51 5.49
N PRO A 67 -0.85 -7.29 6.16
CA PRO A 67 -0.49 -8.63 6.62
C PRO A 67 -0.12 -9.58 5.48
N LEU A 68 -0.89 -9.57 4.38
CA LEU A 68 -0.61 -10.40 3.22
C LEU A 68 0.74 -10.06 2.58
N GLN A 69 1.08 -8.77 2.52
CA GLN A 69 2.37 -8.28 2.02
C GLN A 69 3.54 -8.75 2.87
N ILE A 70 3.41 -8.66 4.21
CA ILE A 70 4.45 -9.11 5.15
C ILE A 70 4.68 -10.61 5.00
N VAL A 71 3.59 -11.39 5.07
CA VAL A 71 3.68 -12.85 5.03
C VAL A 71 4.24 -13.34 3.69
N SER A 72 3.72 -12.84 2.57
CA SER A 72 4.17 -13.25 1.24
C SER A 72 5.61 -12.81 0.96
N ALA A 73 6.00 -11.59 1.32
CA ALA A 73 7.35 -11.10 1.11
C ALA A 73 8.38 -11.85 1.97
N LEU A 74 8.06 -12.12 3.24
CA LEU A 74 8.93 -12.88 4.14
C LEU A 74 9.08 -14.33 3.66
N ALA A 75 7.97 -14.99 3.31
CA ALA A 75 7.98 -16.37 2.81
C ALA A 75 8.84 -16.51 1.53
N LEU A 76 8.65 -15.58 0.57
CA LEU A 76 9.44 -15.56 -0.66
C LEU A 76 10.91 -15.22 -0.39
N ALA A 77 11.21 -14.30 0.52
CA ALA A 77 12.59 -13.97 0.89
C ALA A 77 13.29 -15.18 1.51
N LEU A 78 12.64 -15.91 2.42
CA LEU A 78 13.20 -17.14 3.01
C LEU A 78 13.43 -18.22 1.96
N ALA A 79 12.50 -18.38 1.00
CA ALA A 79 12.68 -19.31 -0.10
C ALA A 79 13.86 -18.92 -1.00
N LEU A 80 13.95 -17.64 -1.39
CA LEU A 80 15.01 -17.12 -2.27
C LEU A 80 16.37 -16.96 -1.59
N ASN A 81 16.42 -17.03 -0.24
CA ASN A 81 17.69 -17.01 0.49
C ASN A 81 18.42 -18.37 0.46
N ARG A 82 17.71 -19.45 0.12
CA ARG A 82 18.31 -20.78 -0.05
C ARG A 82 19.20 -20.83 -1.29
N LYS A 83 20.04 -21.89 -1.39
CA LYS A 83 20.83 -22.18 -2.58
C LYS A 83 19.89 -22.71 -3.69
N LEU A 84 19.33 -21.80 -4.48
CA LEU A 84 18.43 -22.13 -5.61
C LEU A 84 19.21 -22.15 -6.93
N VAL A 85 18.89 -23.12 -7.79
CA VAL A 85 19.27 -23.07 -9.21
C VAL A 85 18.56 -21.89 -9.85
N LEU A 86 19.27 -21.10 -10.67
CA LEU A 86 18.76 -19.92 -11.35
C LEU A 86 18.22 -18.82 -10.39
N ARG A 87 18.87 -18.60 -9.25
CA ARG A 87 18.48 -17.60 -8.24
C ARG A 87 18.24 -16.19 -8.82
N GLY A 88 19.06 -15.81 -9.80
CA GLY A 88 18.90 -14.52 -10.49
C GLY A 88 17.60 -14.43 -11.27
N PHE A 89 17.20 -15.49 -11.97
CA PHE A 89 15.94 -15.57 -12.70
C PHE A 89 14.73 -15.40 -11.76
N TRP A 90 14.69 -16.15 -10.65
CA TRP A 90 13.60 -16.05 -9.70
C TRP A 90 13.47 -14.66 -9.07
N ARG A 91 14.60 -14.03 -8.73
CA ARG A 91 14.61 -12.65 -8.25
C ARG A 91 14.04 -11.68 -9.28
N ALA A 92 14.47 -11.81 -10.55
CA ALA A 92 13.95 -10.99 -11.63
C ALA A 92 12.46 -11.23 -11.87
N ALA A 93 11.99 -12.47 -11.86
CA ALA A 93 10.60 -12.82 -12.07
C ALA A 93 9.65 -12.22 -11.00
N PHE A 94 10.04 -12.26 -9.72
CA PHE A 94 9.25 -11.62 -8.66
C PHE A 94 9.37 -10.10 -8.62
N PHE A 95 10.46 -9.53 -9.14
CA PHE A 95 10.62 -8.08 -9.22
C PHE A 95 9.97 -7.46 -10.45
N LEU A 96 9.83 -8.20 -11.53
CA LEU A 96 9.29 -7.72 -12.80
C LEU A 96 7.93 -6.99 -12.66
N PRO A 97 6.94 -7.51 -11.89
CA PRO A 97 5.65 -6.83 -11.72
C PRO A 97 5.76 -5.43 -11.10
N VAL A 98 6.77 -5.18 -10.26
CA VAL A 98 6.99 -3.88 -9.61
C VAL A 98 7.30 -2.78 -10.61
N VAL A 99 8.02 -3.12 -11.68
CA VAL A 99 8.47 -2.15 -12.71
C VAL A 99 7.36 -1.81 -13.70
N ILE A 100 6.35 -2.69 -13.83
CA ILE A 100 5.25 -2.49 -14.76
C ILE A 100 4.32 -1.39 -14.22
N SER A 101 3.83 -0.53 -15.14
CA SER A 101 2.85 0.51 -14.79
C SER A 101 1.64 -0.07 -14.05
N GLY A 102 1.22 0.59 -12.96
CA GLY A 102 0.04 0.19 -12.19
C GLY A 102 -1.23 0.10 -13.04
N ALA A 103 -1.40 1.02 -13.99
CA ALA A 103 -2.55 1.02 -14.89
C ALA A 103 -2.59 -0.23 -15.79
N VAL A 104 -1.46 -0.61 -16.37
CA VAL A 104 -1.37 -1.83 -17.21
C VAL A 104 -1.67 -3.07 -16.40
N VAL A 105 -1.12 -3.17 -15.19
CA VAL A 105 -1.40 -4.30 -14.29
C VAL A 105 -2.87 -4.34 -13.89
N ALA A 106 -3.47 -3.18 -13.56
CA ALA A 106 -4.89 -3.10 -13.21
C ALA A 106 -5.79 -3.58 -14.36
N ILE A 107 -5.53 -3.17 -15.61
CA ILE A 107 -6.27 -3.64 -16.79
C ILE A 107 -6.09 -5.14 -16.99
N LEU A 108 -4.86 -5.66 -16.88
CA LEU A 108 -4.57 -7.09 -17.00
C LEU A 108 -5.38 -7.89 -15.98
N TRP A 109 -5.33 -7.50 -14.70
CA TRP A 109 -6.03 -8.19 -13.63
C TRP A 109 -7.55 -8.04 -13.72
N SER A 110 -8.07 -6.93 -14.25
CA SER A 110 -9.50 -6.79 -14.53
C SER A 110 -10.00 -7.88 -15.50
N ASN A 111 -9.19 -8.19 -16.52
CA ASN A 111 -9.51 -9.28 -17.45
C ASN A 111 -9.36 -10.67 -16.79
N LEU A 112 -8.34 -10.87 -15.93
CA LEU A 112 -8.16 -12.13 -15.20
C LEU A 112 -9.32 -12.39 -14.21
N TYR A 113 -9.86 -11.32 -13.59
CA TYR A 113 -10.97 -11.36 -12.65
C TYR A 113 -12.36 -11.31 -13.31
N ALA A 114 -12.46 -11.19 -14.64
CA ALA A 114 -13.75 -11.15 -15.32
C ALA A 114 -14.59 -12.40 -15.00
N THR A 115 -15.85 -12.18 -14.63
CA THR A 115 -16.70 -13.27 -14.09
C THR A 115 -16.89 -14.41 -15.10
N ASP A 116 -17.19 -14.09 -16.36
CA ASP A 116 -17.57 -15.09 -17.35
C ASP A 116 -16.38 -15.63 -18.15
N VAL A 117 -15.40 -14.77 -18.45
CA VAL A 117 -14.30 -15.11 -19.38
C VAL A 117 -12.92 -15.15 -18.71
N GLY A 118 -12.84 -14.68 -17.45
CA GLY A 118 -11.57 -14.53 -16.72
C GLY A 118 -10.89 -15.87 -16.44
N LEU A 119 -9.58 -15.88 -16.61
CA LEU A 119 -8.77 -17.08 -16.42
C LEU A 119 -8.90 -17.66 -14.99
N ILE A 120 -8.99 -16.79 -13.97
CA ILE A 120 -9.10 -17.24 -12.58
C ILE A 120 -10.39 -18.03 -12.37
N ASN A 121 -11.52 -17.56 -12.89
CA ASN A 121 -12.79 -18.27 -12.79
C ASN A 121 -12.79 -19.56 -13.63
N LYS A 122 -12.15 -19.55 -14.80
CA LYS A 122 -11.98 -20.80 -15.57
C LYS A 122 -11.22 -21.87 -14.79
N LEU A 123 -10.16 -21.49 -14.09
CA LEU A 123 -9.41 -22.39 -13.21
C LEU A 123 -10.25 -22.88 -12.02
N LEU A 124 -11.07 -22.01 -11.41
CA LEU A 124 -12.00 -22.42 -10.34
C LEU A 124 -13.01 -23.45 -10.82
N VAL A 125 -13.61 -23.23 -11.98
CA VAL A 125 -14.56 -24.18 -12.57
C VAL A 125 -13.91 -25.53 -12.90
N LEU A 126 -12.66 -25.55 -13.37
CA LEU A 126 -11.91 -26.79 -13.63
C LEU A 126 -11.71 -27.65 -12.38
N ILE A 127 -11.63 -27.04 -11.20
CA ILE A 127 -11.52 -27.77 -9.91
C ILE A 127 -12.87 -27.92 -9.21
N GLY A 128 -13.99 -27.67 -9.91
CA GLY A 128 -15.35 -27.90 -9.41
C GLY A 128 -15.90 -26.77 -8.50
N LEU A 129 -15.27 -25.61 -8.48
CA LEU A 129 -15.74 -24.44 -7.72
C LEU A 129 -16.59 -23.51 -8.60
N ALA A 130 -17.58 -22.85 -7.97
CA ALA A 130 -18.40 -21.86 -8.66
C ALA A 130 -17.59 -20.60 -9.04
N PRO A 131 -17.91 -19.94 -10.16
CA PRO A 131 -17.32 -18.64 -10.52
C PRO A 131 -17.58 -17.60 -9.44
N VAL A 132 -16.57 -16.78 -9.14
CA VAL A 132 -16.65 -15.68 -8.17
C VAL A 132 -16.76 -14.36 -8.89
N PRO A 133 -17.73 -13.49 -8.55
CA PRO A 133 -17.85 -12.15 -9.12
C PRO A 133 -16.85 -11.18 -8.48
N TRP A 134 -15.56 -11.40 -8.73
CA TRP A 134 -14.44 -10.76 -8.04
C TRP A 134 -14.55 -9.25 -7.90
N LEU A 135 -14.94 -8.53 -8.96
CA LEU A 135 -14.96 -7.07 -9.00
C LEU A 135 -16.38 -6.47 -8.92
N THR A 136 -17.42 -7.32 -9.04
CA THR A 136 -18.81 -6.88 -9.10
C THR A 136 -19.59 -7.14 -7.80
N ASP A 137 -19.07 -7.97 -6.90
CA ASP A 137 -19.63 -8.19 -5.57
C ASP A 137 -18.98 -7.25 -4.54
N PRO A 138 -19.78 -6.58 -3.67
CA PRO A 138 -19.27 -5.66 -2.65
C PRO A 138 -18.31 -6.27 -1.62
N ASN A 139 -18.37 -7.58 -1.41
CA ASN A 139 -17.56 -8.26 -0.41
C ASN A 139 -16.24 -8.78 -0.99
N THR A 140 -16.19 -9.06 -2.30
CA THR A 140 -14.99 -9.61 -2.95
C THR A 140 -14.12 -8.55 -3.62
N ALA A 141 -14.70 -7.40 -4.02
CA ALA A 141 -13.99 -6.40 -4.82
C ALA A 141 -12.75 -5.82 -4.12
N MET A 142 -12.86 -5.40 -2.86
CA MET A 142 -11.70 -4.85 -2.14
C MET A 142 -10.64 -5.93 -1.81
N PRO A 143 -10.99 -7.14 -1.35
CA PRO A 143 -10.04 -8.25 -1.23
C PRO A 143 -9.33 -8.60 -2.54
N ALA A 144 -10.03 -8.65 -3.67
CA ALA A 144 -9.44 -8.92 -4.98
C ALA A 144 -8.39 -7.86 -5.36
N ILE A 145 -8.71 -6.57 -5.16
CA ILE A 145 -7.75 -5.47 -5.36
C ILE A 145 -6.55 -5.64 -4.41
N ALA A 146 -6.77 -5.98 -3.15
CA ALA A 146 -5.69 -6.15 -2.17
C ALA A 146 -4.72 -7.29 -2.56
N VAL A 147 -5.24 -8.41 -3.05
CA VAL A 147 -4.43 -9.53 -3.55
C VAL A 147 -3.59 -9.09 -4.76
N MET A 148 -4.20 -8.43 -5.72
CA MET A 148 -3.50 -7.94 -6.91
C MET A 148 -2.38 -6.95 -6.55
N VAL A 149 -2.67 -5.95 -5.70
CA VAL A 149 -1.67 -4.96 -5.27
C VAL A 149 -0.53 -5.62 -4.51
N THR A 150 -0.84 -6.61 -3.67
CA THR A 150 0.18 -7.39 -2.95
C THR A 150 1.07 -8.14 -3.92
N TRP A 151 0.49 -8.87 -4.89
CA TRP A 151 1.24 -9.59 -5.92
C TRP A 151 2.15 -8.64 -6.72
N LYS A 152 1.63 -7.49 -7.12
CA LYS A 152 2.38 -6.48 -7.87
C LYS A 152 3.61 -5.99 -7.11
N ASN A 153 3.47 -5.74 -5.80
CA ASN A 153 4.49 -5.06 -5.01
C ASN A 153 5.39 -6.02 -4.21
N VAL A 154 5.07 -7.32 -4.14
CA VAL A 154 5.78 -8.28 -3.29
C VAL A 154 7.28 -8.32 -3.53
N GLY A 155 7.71 -8.21 -4.80
CA GLY A 155 9.13 -8.24 -5.15
C GLY A 155 9.97 -7.13 -4.51
N PHE A 156 9.42 -5.94 -4.38
CA PHE A 156 10.09 -4.83 -3.69
C PHE A 156 10.36 -5.15 -2.21
N TYR A 157 9.36 -5.68 -1.51
CA TYR A 157 9.47 -6.02 -0.09
C TYR A 157 10.32 -7.29 0.16
N VAL A 158 10.36 -8.21 -0.80
CA VAL A 158 11.27 -9.36 -0.80
C VAL A 158 12.73 -8.90 -0.74
N ILE A 159 13.10 -7.87 -1.49
CA ILE A 159 14.49 -7.34 -1.47
C ILE A 159 14.85 -6.80 -0.09
N ILE A 160 13.93 -6.11 0.59
CA ILE A 160 14.15 -5.60 1.95
C ILE A 160 14.43 -6.75 2.93
N TYR A 161 13.60 -7.80 2.89
CA TYR A 161 13.80 -8.97 3.74
C TYR A 161 15.08 -9.76 3.38
N LEU A 162 15.40 -9.88 2.08
CA LEU A 162 16.65 -10.55 1.65
C LEU A 162 17.87 -9.81 2.15
N ALA A 163 17.87 -8.47 2.12
CA ALA A 163 18.95 -7.68 2.70
C ALA A 163 19.09 -7.98 4.21
N GLY A 164 17.98 -7.99 4.96
CA GLY A 164 18.00 -8.33 6.39
C GLY A 164 18.52 -9.73 6.67
N LEU A 165 18.09 -10.73 5.90
CA LEU A 165 18.55 -12.11 6.04
C LEU A 165 20.06 -12.26 5.83
N GLN A 166 20.67 -11.43 4.97
CA GLN A 166 22.10 -11.44 4.71
C GLN A 166 22.92 -10.77 5.82
N TYR A 167 22.30 -9.95 6.67
CA TYR A 167 22.96 -9.33 7.83
C TYR A 167 23.05 -10.24 9.04
N ILE A 168 22.34 -11.37 9.09
CA ILE A 168 22.41 -12.31 10.21
C ILE A 168 23.80 -12.97 10.23
N PRO A 169 24.62 -12.79 11.30
CA PRO A 169 25.98 -13.33 11.35
C PRO A 169 25.96 -14.84 11.24
N ARG A 170 26.95 -15.39 10.50
CA ARG A 170 27.12 -16.86 10.38
C ARG A 170 27.36 -17.52 11.70
N SER A 171 28.12 -16.88 12.59
CA SER A 171 28.36 -17.36 13.94
C SER A 171 27.11 -17.63 14.75
N CYS A 172 26.09 -16.76 14.62
CA CYS A 172 24.80 -16.99 15.27
C CYS A 172 24.02 -18.17 14.65
N GLN A 173 24.15 -18.35 13.33
CA GLN A 173 23.52 -19.49 12.64
C GLN A 173 24.20 -20.83 13.02
N GLU A 174 25.51 -20.84 13.10
CA GLU A 174 26.29 -22.00 13.50
C GLU A 174 26.08 -22.35 14.98
N ALA A 175 26.03 -21.35 15.87
CA ALA A 175 25.78 -21.58 17.30
C ALA A 175 24.45 -22.26 17.55
N ILE A 176 23.37 -21.77 16.94
CA ILE A 176 22.04 -22.33 17.12
C ILE A 176 21.87 -23.70 16.45
N GLU A 177 22.71 -24.02 15.44
CA GLU A 177 22.81 -25.37 14.86
C GLU A 177 23.53 -26.35 15.76
N ILE A 178 24.60 -25.92 16.42
CA ILE A 178 25.36 -26.74 17.41
C ILE A 178 24.47 -27.07 18.62
N GLU A 179 23.60 -26.17 19.03
CA GLU A 179 22.60 -26.39 20.09
C GLU A 179 21.49 -27.36 19.68
N GLY A 180 21.46 -27.86 18.43
CA GLY A 180 20.48 -28.82 17.94
C GLY A 180 19.08 -28.24 17.65
N ALA A 181 18.98 -26.93 17.46
CA ALA A 181 17.70 -26.28 17.22
C ALA A 181 17.08 -26.72 15.87
N SER A 182 15.80 -27.06 15.90
CA SER A 182 15.01 -27.36 14.71
C SER A 182 14.86 -26.13 13.80
N ALA A 183 14.51 -26.35 12.53
CA ALA A 183 14.28 -25.26 11.57
C ALA A 183 13.25 -24.23 12.05
N TRP A 184 12.19 -24.68 12.76
CA TRP A 184 11.20 -23.80 13.36
C TRP A 184 11.74 -22.98 14.53
N GLN A 185 12.56 -23.59 15.40
CA GLN A 185 13.22 -22.89 16.50
C GLN A 185 14.19 -21.84 15.97
N ARG A 186 14.98 -22.16 14.95
CA ARG A 186 15.89 -21.23 14.26
C ARG A 186 15.11 -20.06 13.64
N PHE A 187 14.00 -20.33 12.99
CA PHE A 187 13.13 -19.27 12.45
C PHE A 187 12.56 -18.38 13.57
N ARG A 188 12.01 -18.98 14.61
CA ARG A 188 11.29 -18.27 15.68
C ARG A 188 12.22 -17.47 16.59
N TYR A 189 13.41 -18.00 16.93
CA TYR A 189 14.30 -17.43 17.93
C TYR A 189 15.50 -16.67 17.36
N LEU A 190 15.88 -16.92 16.09
CA LEU A 190 16.96 -16.18 15.43
C LEU A 190 16.46 -15.32 14.28
N THR A 191 15.83 -15.95 13.28
CA THR A 191 15.52 -15.25 12.01
C THR A 191 14.45 -14.16 12.21
N LEU A 192 13.35 -14.48 12.85
CA LEU A 192 12.23 -13.54 13.03
C LEU A 192 12.60 -12.33 13.89
N PRO A 193 13.28 -12.48 15.05
CA PRO A 193 13.80 -11.35 15.82
C PRO A 193 14.82 -10.51 15.06
N SER A 194 15.75 -11.14 14.36
CA SER A 194 16.77 -10.43 13.57
C SER A 194 16.19 -9.62 12.41
N LEU A 195 15.00 -9.99 11.91
CA LEU A 195 14.30 -9.29 10.84
C LEU A 195 13.32 -8.21 11.34
N LEU A 196 13.27 -7.95 12.65
CA LEU A 196 12.35 -6.95 13.20
C LEU A 196 12.51 -5.55 12.58
N PRO A 197 13.73 -5.00 12.38
CA PRO A 197 13.94 -3.72 11.74
C PRO A 197 13.40 -3.69 10.30
N GLN A 198 13.62 -4.76 9.51
CA GLN A 198 13.09 -4.88 8.15
C GLN A 198 11.58 -5.00 8.16
N THR A 199 11.01 -5.71 9.13
CA THR A 199 9.55 -5.83 9.27
C THR A 199 8.92 -4.49 9.58
N ILE A 200 9.51 -3.68 10.46
CA ILE A 200 9.06 -2.30 10.74
C ILE A 200 9.07 -1.46 9.46
N LEU A 201 10.15 -1.55 8.68
CA LEU A 201 10.27 -0.85 7.41
C LEU A 201 9.19 -1.30 6.41
N VAL A 202 8.99 -2.61 6.25
CA VAL A 202 7.96 -3.18 5.35
C VAL A 202 6.57 -2.75 5.78
N VAL A 203 6.22 -2.83 7.06
CA VAL A 203 4.93 -2.39 7.61
C VAL A 203 4.72 -0.90 7.32
N THR A 204 5.72 -0.07 7.62
CA THR A 204 5.64 1.38 7.42
C THR A 204 5.43 1.74 5.96
N LEU A 205 6.25 1.22 5.05
CA LEU A 205 6.16 1.52 3.62
C LEU A 205 4.88 0.96 3.01
N SER A 206 4.49 -0.28 3.36
CA SER A 206 3.26 -0.89 2.88
C SER A 206 2.02 -0.12 3.34
N THR A 207 2.03 0.41 4.57
CA THR A 207 0.95 1.26 5.10
C THR A 207 0.88 2.60 4.36
N ILE A 208 2.01 3.30 4.20
CA ILE A 208 2.04 4.59 3.49
C ILE A 208 1.55 4.42 2.04
N ASN A 209 2.09 3.42 1.32
CA ASN A 209 1.69 3.14 -0.06
C ASN A 209 0.22 2.70 -0.15
N GLY A 210 -0.25 1.92 0.82
CA GLY A 210 -1.64 1.45 0.85
C GLY A 210 -2.65 2.56 1.12
N PHE A 211 -2.33 3.57 1.91
CA PHE A 211 -3.18 4.76 2.04
C PHE A 211 -3.29 5.57 0.75
N GLN A 212 -2.29 5.45 -0.14
CA GLN A 212 -2.26 6.13 -1.44
C GLN A 212 -2.92 5.32 -2.56
N LEU A 213 -3.68 4.26 -2.22
CA LEU A 213 -4.42 3.44 -3.17
C LEU A 213 -5.35 4.29 -4.05
N PHE A 214 -5.09 4.32 -5.37
CA PHE A 214 -5.83 5.13 -6.33
C PHE A 214 -6.05 4.42 -7.68
N ILE A 215 -4.98 4.03 -8.35
CA ILE A 215 -5.00 3.54 -9.73
C ILE A 215 -5.88 2.30 -9.85
N GLU A 216 -5.75 1.38 -8.93
CA GLU A 216 -6.41 0.09 -8.96
C GLU A 216 -7.94 0.22 -8.78
N PRO A 217 -8.47 0.87 -7.73
CA PRO A 217 -9.92 1.07 -7.64
C PRO A 217 -10.46 1.98 -8.73
N TYR A 218 -9.68 2.94 -9.23
CA TYR A 218 -10.11 3.81 -10.32
C TYR A 218 -10.32 3.02 -11.62
N ILE A 219 -9.37 2.17 -12.01
CA ILE A 219 -9.41 1.43 -13.29
C ILE A 219 -10.29 0.18 -13.20
N MET A 220 -10.16 -0.60 -12.10
CA MET A 220 -10.78 -1.92 -12.02
C MET A 220 -12.27 -1.85 -11.71
N THR A 221 -12.71 -0.86 -10.93
CA THR A 221 -14.07 -0.82 -10.38
C THR A 221 -14.74 0.55 -10.44
N GLY A 222 -14.00 1.62 -10.76
CA GLY A 222 -14.51 3.00 -10.64
C GLY A 222 -14.90 3.37 -9.20
N GLY A 223 -14.38 2.64 -8.19
CA GLY A 223 -14.75 2.77 -6.78
C GLY A 223 -15.98 1.94 -6.36
N GLY A 224 -16.60 1.19 -7.30
CA GLY A 224 -17.74 0.28 -7.06
C GLY A 224 -17.32 -1.11 -6.58
N PRO A 225 -18.27 -2.05 -6.46
CA PRO A 225 -19.70 -1.82 -6.35
C PRO A 225 -20.11 -1.13 -5.03
N LEU A 226 -21.22 -0.44 -5.02
CA LEU A 226 -21.77 0.27 -3.85
C LEU A 226 -20.75 1.16 -3.11
N ARG A 227 -19.76 1.70 -3.82
CA ARG A 227 -18.62 2.47 -3.28
C ARG A 227 -17.74 1.69 -2.29
N ARG A 228 -17.72 0.37 -2.34
CA ARG A 228 -16.93 -0.45 -1.41
C ARG A 228 -15.42 -0.42 -1.69
N THR A 229 -15.01 -0.07 -2.92
CA THR A 229 -13.60 0.12 -3.26
C THR A 229 -13.19 1.60 -3.37
N TYR A 230 -14.09 2.52 -2.97
CA TYR A 230 -13.85 3.96 -3.05
C TYR A 230 -12.85 4.39 -1.98
N SER A 231 -11.59 4.55 -2.39
CA SER A 231 -10.49 4.95 -1.50
C SER A 231 -10.48 6.46 -1.22
N VAL A 232 -9.72 6.89 -0.20
CA VAL A 232 -9.58 8.32 0.13
C VAL A 232 -8.97 9.11 -1.03
N VAL A 233 -7.95 8.53 -1.70
CA VAL A 233 -7.28 9.22 -2.82
C VAL A 233 -8.20 9.30 -4.05
N LEU A 234 -9.02 8.27 -4.30
CA LEU A 234 -10.04 8.33 -5.35
C LEU A 234 -11.11 9.38 -5.03
N TYR A 235 -11.50 9.51 -3.77
CA TYR A 235 -12.42 10.56 -3.32
C TYR A 235 -11.82 11.96 -3.50
N LEU A 236 -10.55 12.14 -3.13
CA LEU A 236 -9.80 13.38 -3.35
C LEU A 236 -9.77 13.73 -4.84
N TYR A 237 -9.37 12.78 -5.67
CA TYR A 237 -9.28 12.97 -7.13
C TYR A 237 -10.59 13.43 -7.74
N ASN A 238 -11.70 12.78 -7.39
CA ASN A 238 -13.02 13.16 -7.91
C ASN A 238 -13.43 14.55 -7.42
N ASN A 239 -13.12 14.93 -6.18
CA ASN A 239 -13.42 16.29 -5.70
C ASN A 239 -12.57 17.34 -6.40
N ALA A 240 -11.29 17.06 -6.66
CA ALA A 240 -10.40 17.97 -7.35
C ALA A 240 -10.79 18.18 -8.82
N PHE A 241 -10.94 17.08 -9.56
CA PHE A 241 -10.99 17.12 -11.03
C PHE A 241 -12.39 16.90 -11.61
N ALA A 242 -13.21 16.03 -11.02
CA ALA A 242 -14.58 15.83 -11.52
C ALA A 242 -15.55 16.87 -10.98
N TYR A 243 -15.41 17.28 -9.72
CA TYR A 243 -16.33 18.25 -9.08
C TYR A 243 -15.73 19.65 -8.99
N GLN A 244 -14.47 19.84 -9.42
CA GLN A 244 -13.78 21.14 -9.43
C GLN A 244 -13.77 21.85 -8.07
N LYS A 245 -13.65 21.09 -6.97
CA LYS A 245 -13.61 21.60 -5.59
C LYS A 245 -12.19 21.52 -5.04
N MET A 246 -11.27 22.31 -5.61
CA MET A 246 -9.85 22.17 -5.33
C MET A 246 -9.50 22.47 -3.86
N GLY A 247 -10.10 23.49 -3.24
CA GLY A 247 -9.90 23.79 -1.83
C GLY A 247 -10.35 22.64 -0.90
N TYR A 248 -11.48 22.02 -1.21
CA TYR A 248 -11.98 20.87 -0.46
C TYR A 248 -11.09 19.61 -0.70
N ALA A 249 -10.64 19.39 -1.94
CA ALA A 249 -9.73 18.30 -2.26
C ALA A 249 -8.38 18.45 -1.53
N ALA A 250 -7.84 19.67 -1.45
CA ALA A 250 -6.65 19.96 -0.65
C ALA A 250 -6.88 19.65 0.84
N THR A 251 -8.05 19.95 1.37
CA THR A 251 -8.42 19.60 2.76
C THR A 251 -8.43 18.09 2.98
N ILE A 252 -8.98 17.30 2.03
CA ILE A 252 -8.92 15.83 2.07
C ILE A 252 -7.47 15.35 2.07
N GLY A 253 -6.59 15.92 1.22
CA GLY A 253 -5.18 15.58 1.13
C GLY A 253 -4.42 15.84 2.44
N VAL A 254 -4.64 17.01 3.05
CA VAL A 254 -4.04 17.35 4.36
C VAL A 254 -4.55 16.41 5.46
N ALA A 255 -5.86 16.12 5.50
CA ALA A 255 -6.42 15.18 6.46
C ALA A 255 -5.83 13.75 6.27
N LEU A 256 -5.68 13.30 5.02
CA LEU A 256 -5.04 12.02 4.71
C LEU A 256 -3.59 11.99 5.20
N ALA A 257 -2.81 13.05 4.99
CA ALA A 257 -1.43 13.13 5.47
C ALA A 257 -1.36 13.03 7.00
N LEU A 258 -2.28 13.69 7.72
CA LEU A 258 -2.38 13.60 9.18
C LEU A 258 -2.77 12.19 9.64
N ILE A 259 -3.72 11.54 8.97
CA ILE A 259 -4.11 10.16 9.26
C ILE A 259 -2.92 9.20 9.06
N ILE A 260 -2.22 9.30 7.94
CA ILE A 260 -1.03 8.48 7.66
C ILE A 260 0.03 8.69 8.75
N GLY A 261 0.33 9.95 9.08
CA GLY A 261 1.28 10.30 10.13
C GLY A 261 0.90 9.68 11.49
N ALA A 262 -0.36 9.81 11.90
CA ALA A 262 -0.86 9.25 13.15
C ALA A 262 -0.75 7.72 13.17
N VAL A 263 -1.14 7.03 12.09
CA VAL A 263 -1.06 5.57 11.98
C VAL A 263 0.39 5.10 12.02
N VAL A 264 1.29 5.70 11.24
CA VAL A 264 2.71 5.32 11.20
C VAL A 264 3.40 5.57 12.55
N LEU A 265 3.12 6.68 13.22
CA LEU A 265 3.65 6.96 14.55
C LEU A 265 3.16 5.94 15.58
N THR A 266 1.88 5.56 15.50
CA THR A 266 1.31 4.53 16.38
C THR A 266 1.95 3.17 16.11
N GLN A 267 2.10 2.76 14.84
CA GLN A 267 2.78 1.53 14.46
C GLN A 267 4.22 1.47 15.00
N ARG A 268 4.99 2.56 14.82
CA ARG A 268 6.37 2.63 15.33
C ARG A 268 6.42 2.52 16.84
N ARG A 269 5.50 3.14 17.58
CA ARG A 269 5.44 3.04 19.04
C ARG A 269 5.09 1.63 19.53
N VAL A 270 4.19 0.94 18.84
CA VAL A 270 3.76 -0.42 19.20
C VAL A 270 4.85 -1.44 18.89
N ILE A 271 5.42 -1.39 17.68
CA ILE A 271 6.42 -2.37 17.24
C ILE A 271 7.79 -2.07 17.86
N GLY A 272 8.18 -0.80 18.01
CA GLY A 272 9.45 -0.41 18.63
C GLY A 272 9.55 -0.76 20.13
N LYS A 273 8.43 -0.91 20.85
CA LYS A 273 8.45 -1.47 22.19
C LYS A 273 8.83 -2.96 22.20
N ALA A 274 8.61 -3.68 21.10
CA ALA A 274 9.00 -5.08 20.96
C ALA A 274 10.50 -5.24 20.66
N GLU A 275 11.20 -4.17 20.26
CA GLU A 275 12.67 -4.16 20.14
C GLU A 275 13.38 -4.00 21.49
N ALA A 276 12.69 -3.44 22.48
CA ALA A 276 13.27 -3.11 23.80
C ALA A 276 13.06 -4.22 24.84
N LEU A 277 12.35 -5.28 24.49
CA LEU A 277 12.09 -6.49 25.29
C LEU A 277 12.90 -7.68 24.77
#